data_574a019af44d377eedbbb22e9f34430a
#
_entry.id   574a019af44d377eedbbb22e9f34430a
#
_cell.length_a   1.000
_cell.length_b   1.000
_cell.length_c   1.000
_cell.angle_alpha   90.00
_cell.angle_beta   90.00
_cell.angle_gamma   90.00
#
_symmetry.space_group_name_H-M   'P 1'
#
loop_
_entity.id
_entity.type
_entity.pdbx_description
1 polymer ?
#
loop_
_entity_poly.entity_id
_entity_poly.type
_entity_poly.pdbx_seq_one_letter_code
_entity_poly.pdbx_strand_id
1 'polypeptide(L)'
;MKTPWDFFQSSRTKIKNTWKIAFLSAFVLGILIHLPVMLSDIPNHDGLSSMYFDQNMITSGRWFLSVACGFSSYFTIPWIIGLIGLLWLALAAVALTELLELADPLVIMAVSGLLVSFPALASTFAYVFTMDGYMMALFLAILAVLFTKKQKKGWLAGSVCLAFSMGIYQAYLPFAILLCVYVILLFFMEEKGWKTKAFYVLRYLGMGVAGAALYYVILQILLKLQGKVLDTYQGINSMEQGGSGLGLFATIRGMYVDFLAFTVHGNVLVNNIFSFTACAALVLLVAYLMVRSMLRRKWWKNPAFFVIIILLAAGLPLLTNVILVISPNLTYHLLMRYQWVLYLILMLAFVDRYASEDGKTDIGIQWVALLAAGILVFNYGVSDNIGYSNLEKKYEKTYAYCVRLLDRIEQTEGYYQGIPIALVGVIGYDEFPTTDITGKVTDGMIGLSGDYLIYKGADYQAFMQNYLGATLNFLDPDTVGEIYMTQEYIDMDTFPGANSTRVVDGILYVKTENCGRD
;
A
#
# COMPACT_ATOMS: atom_id res chain seq x y z
N MET A 1 -38.85 -17.39 -15.30
CA MET A 1 -37.56 -16.67 -15.22
C MET A 1 -37.85 -15.24 -14.78
N LYS A 2 -37.07 -14.67 -13.87
CA LYS A 2 -37.18 -13.23 -13.52
C LYS A 2 -36.49 -12.43 -14.61
N THR A 3 -37.04 -11.29 -14.98
CA THR A 3 -36.35 -10.36 -15.88
C THR A 3 -35.12 -9.76 -15.22
N PRO A 4 -34.10 -9.27 -15.96
CA PRO A 4 -32.96 -8.56 -15.35
C PRO A 4 -33.38 -7.40 -14.44
N TRP A 5 -34.50 -6.71 -14.80
CA TRP A 5 -35.09 -5.64 -14.01
C TRP A 5 -35.68 -6.13 -12.68
N ASP A 6 -36.43 -7.25 -12.70
CA ASP A 6 -36.98 -7.86 -11.46
C ASP A 6 -35.87 -8.32 -10.54
N PHE A 7 -34.78 -8.87 -11.10
CA PHE A 7 -33.59 -9.25 -10.34
C PHE A 7 -32.94 -8.01 -9.69
N PHE A 8 -32.76 -6.94 -10.46
CA PHE A 8 -32.20 -5.69 -9.97
C PHE A 8 -33.07 -5.08 -8.86
N GLN A 9 -34.39 -4.99 -9.04
CA GLN A 9 -35.31 -4.49 -8.02
C GLN A 9 -35.27 -5.35 -6.76
N SER A 10 -35.30 -6.68 -6.90
CA SER A 10 -35.25 -7.59 -5.73
C SER A 10 -33.92 -7.55 -5.00
N SER A 11 -32.82 -7.23 -5.69
CA SER A 11 -31.51 -7.06 -5.09
C SER A 11 -31.39 -5.71 -4.37
N ARG A 12 -31.93 -4.63 -4.96
CA ARG A 12 -31.93 -3.28 -4.38
C ARG A 12 -32.61 -3.23 -3.02
N THR A 13 -33.70 -3.97 -2.81
CA THR A 13 -34.40 -4.03 -1.54
C THR A 13 -33.62 -4.73 -0.42
N LYS A 14 -32.60 -5.54 -0.77
CA LYS A 14 -31.75 -6.25 0.19
C LYS A 14 -30.53 -5.43 0.63
N ILE A 15 -30.24 -4.31 -0.04
CA ILE A 15 -29.08 -3.47 0.28
C ILE A 15 -29.39 -2.66 1.53
N LYS A 16 -28.63 -2.87 2.60
CA LYS A 16 -28.75 -2.15 3.87
C LYS A 16 -28.37 -0.68 3.69
N ASN A 17 -28.97 0.22 4.45
CA ASN A 17 -28.60 1.64 4.43
C ASN A 17 -27.14 1.86 4.86
N THR A 18 -26.64 1.11 5.84
CA THR A 18 -25.24 1.14 6.27
C THR A 18 -24.27 0.83 5.12
N TRP A 19 -24.63 -0.12 4.23
CA TRP A 19 -23.84 -0.44 3.05
C TRP A 19 -23.81 0.70 2.02
N LYS A 20 -24.96 1.36 1.81
CA LYS A 20 -25.03 2.52 0.91
C LYS A 20 -24.17 3.67 1.44
N ILE A 21 -24.24 3.94 2.74
CA ILE A 21 -23.45 5.00 3.38
C ILE A 21 -21.95 4.67 3.24
N ALA A 22 -21.52 3.46 3.59
CA ALA A 22 -20.14 3.04 3.47
C ALA A 22 -19.62 3.16 2.03
N PHE A 23 -20.38 2.62 1.06
CA PHE A 23 -20.01 2.66 -0.36
C PHE A 23 -19.89 4.09 -0.87
N LEU A 24 -20.92 4.90 -0.67
CA LEU A 24 -20.95 6.28 -1.17
C LEU A 24 -19.90 7.14 -0.49
N SER A 25 -19.71 7.01 0.82
CA SER A 25 -18.69 7.78 1.55
C SER A 25 -17.28 7.44 1.07
N ALA A 26 -16.94 6.14 0.97
CA ALA A 26 -15.63 5.73 0.47
C ALA A 26 -15.42 6.17 -0.98
N PHE A 27 -16.41 6.00 -1.84
CA PHE A 27 -16.29 6.34 -3.26
C PHE A 27 -16.16 7.86 -3.49
N VAL A 28 -17.04 8.66 -2.86
CA VAL A 28 -17.02 10.12 -3.01
C VAL A 28 -15.76 10.74 -2.39
N LEU A 29 -15.42 10.37 -1.15
CA LEU A 29 -14.21 10.87 -0.51
C LEU A 29 -12.95 10.38 -1.25
N GLY A 30 -12.95 9.14 -1.73
CA GLY A 30 -11.87 8.61 -2.56
C GLY A 30 -11.67 9.41 -3.84
N ILE A 31 -12.74 9.77 -4.56
CA ILE A 31 -12.65 10.67 -5.72
C ILE A 31 -12.09 12.03 -5.30
N LEU A 32 -12.63 12.66 -4.25
CA LEU A 32 -12.20 13.99 -3.82
C LEU A 32 -10.72 14.06 -3.46
N ILE A 33 -10.18 13.00 -2.87
CA ILE A 33 -8.78 12.95 -2.45
C ILE A 33 -7.85 12.58 -3.61
N HIS A 34 -8.22 11.57 -4.43
CA HIS A 34 -7.32 10.98 -5.43
C HIS A 34 -7.57 11.47 -6.86
N LEU A 35 -8.55 12.37 -7.08
CA LEU A 35 -8.84 12.92 -8.41
C LEU A 35 -7.60 13.48 -9.13
N PRO A 36 -6.68 14.22 -8.47
CA PRO A 36 -5.51 14.78 -9.15
C PRO A 36 -4.67 13.71 -9.86
N VAL A 37 -4.31 12.63 -9.18
CA VAL A 37 -3.50 11.56 -9.77
C VAL A 37 -4.29 10.72 -10.78
N MET A 38 -5.61 10.66 -10.67
CA MET A 38 -6.47 9.95 -11.63
C MET A 38 -6.64 10.69 -12.95
N LEU A 39 -6.51 12.02 -12.95
CA LEU A 39 -6.62 12.84 -14.16
C LEU A 39 -5.28 13.02 -14.89
N SER A 40 -4.18 12.63 -14.28
CA SER A 40 -2.83 12.84 -14.79
C SER A 40 -2.22 11.50 -15.18
N ASP A 41 -1.74 11.38 -16.42
CA ASP A 41 -0.94 10.22 -16.86
C ASP A 41 0.55 10.48 -16.55
N ILE A 42 0.84 10.60 -15.26
CA ILE A 42 2.18 10.88 -14.75
C ILE A 42 2.71 9.61 -14.08
N PRO A 43 3.70 8.94 -14.66
CA PRO A 43 4.27 7.74 -14.08
C PRO A 43 5.20 8.10 -12.91
N ASN A 44 5.33 7.18 -11.96
CA ASN A 44 6.51 7.13 -11.12
C ASN A 44 7.64 6.37 -11.85
N HIS A 45 8.81 6.22 -11.21
CA HIS A 45 9.96 5.52 -11.78
C HIS A 45 9.65 4.08 -12.23
N ASP A 46 8.88 3.31 -11.46
CA ASP A 46 8.48 1.95 -11.83
C ASP A 46 7.41 1.97 -12.93
N GLY A 47 6.58 3.01 -12.98
CA GLY A 47 5.57 3.20 -14.01
C GLY A 47 6.17 3.33 -15.41
N LEU A 48 7.36 3.92 -15.54
CA LEU A 48 8.06 4.02 -16.82
C LEU A 48 8.41 2.65 -17.41
N SER A 49 8.87 1.71 -16.57
CA SER A 49 9.23 0.36 -17.00
C SER A 49 8.05 -0.61 -17.01
N SER A 50 6.97 -0.32 -16.31
CA SER A 50 5.76 -1.15 -16.21
C SER A 50 4.66 -0.75 -17.20
N MET A 51 4.84 0.33 -17.94
CA MET A 51 3.95 0.73 -19.02
C MET A 51 3.94 -0.33 -20.12
N TYR A 52 2.75 -0.77 -20.54
CA TYR A 52 2.57 -1.85 -21.53
C TYR A 52 3.07 -3.24 -21.09
N PHE A 53 3.26 -3.47 -19.80
CA PHE A 53 3.70 -4.74 -19.23
C PHE A 53 2.53 -5.56 -18.71
N ASP A 54 2.54 -6.88 -18.91
CA ASP A 54 1.42 -7.79 -18.58
C ASP A 54 1.27 -8.12 -17.09
N GLN A 55 2.07 -7.53 -16.20
CA GLN A 55 2.09 -7.74 -14.74
C GLN A 55 2.22 -9.22 -14.33
N ASN A 56 2.84 -10.06 -15.16
CA ASN A 56 3.11 -11.47 -14.87
C ASN A 56 4.26 -11.62 -13.84
N MET A 57 4.00 -11.23 -12.62
CA MET A 57 4.94 -11.17 -11.50
C MET A 57 4.96 -12.48 -10.69
N ILE A 58 4.88 -13.63 -11.36
CA ILE A 58 4.82 -14.94 -10.69
C ILE A 58 6.10 -15.26 -9.92
N THR A 59 7.26 -14.82 -10.41
CA THR A 59 8.56 -15.01 -9.75
C THR A 59 8.67 -14.27 -8.42
N SER A 60 7.86 -13.21 -8.22
CA SER A 60 7.70 -12.52 -6.94
C SER A 60 6.51 -13.01 -6.11
N GLY A 61 5.94 -14.18 -6.47
CA GLY A 61 4.82 -14.81 -5.76
C GLY A 61 3.44 -14.20 -6.05
N ARG A 62 3.34 -13.25 -6.98
CA ARG A 62 2.10 -12.51 -7.32
C ARG A 62 1.40 -13.15 -8.52
N TRP A 63 1.04 -14.42 -8.38
CA TRP A 63 0.53 -15.26 -9.48
C TRP A 63 -0.85 -14.87 -10.01
N PHE A 64 -1.63 -14.09 -9.26
CA PHE A 64 -2.96 -13.63 -9.70
C PHE A 64 -2.97 -12.15 -10.11
N LEU A 65 -1.83 -11.46 -10.02
CA LEU A 65 -1.75 -10.02 -10.28
C LEU A 65 -2.13 -9.67 -11.72
N SER A 66 -1.61 -10.38 -12.73
CA SER A 66 -1.93 -10.13 -14.14
C SER A 66 -3.41 -10.31 -14.47
N VAL A 67 -4.11 -11.19 -13.76
CA VAL A 67 -5.56 -11.37 -13.91
C VAL A 67 -6.32 -10.24 -13.21
N ALA A 68 -5.92 -9.87 -12.00
CA ALA A 68 -6.54 -8.82 -11.21
C ALA A 68 -6.37 -7.43 -11.86
N CYS A 69 -5.22 -7.19 -12.51
CA CYS A 69 -4.90 -5.98 -13.25
C CYS A 69 -5.18 -6.12 -14.76
N GLY A 70 -6.20 -6.90 -15.15
CA GLY A 70 -6.46 -7.18 -16.57
C GLY A 70 -6.68 -5.94 -17.44
N PHE A 71 -7.19 -4.85 -16.88
CA PHE A 71 -7.35 -3.57 -17.59
C PHE A 71 -6.09 -2.70 -17.58
N SER A 72 -5.30 -2.77 -16.51
CA SER A 72 -4.08 -1.98 -16.33
C SER A 72 -2.83 -2.65 -16.87
N SER A 73 -2.89 -3.92 -17.25
CA SER A 73 -1.73 -4.71 -17.65
C SER A 73 -0.99 -4.15 -18.87
N TYR A 74 -1.70 -3.57 -19.82
CA TYR A 74 -1.10 -3.14 -21.11
C TYR A 74 -1.15 -1.64 -21.32
N PHE A 75 -1.83 -0.88 -20.47
CA PHE A 75 -1.98 0.57 -20.57
C PHE A 75 -2.04 1.19 -19.19
N THR A 76 -1.29 2.26 -19.00
CA THR A 76 -1.51 3.14 -17.85
C THR A 76 -2.65 4.08 -18.20
N ILE A 77 -3.85 3.75 -17.71
CA ILE A 77 -5.08 4.54 -17.91
C ILE A 77 -5.57 5.00 -16.52
N PRO A 78 -4.99 6.06 -15.93
CA PRO A 78 -5.17 6.41 -14.51
C PRO A 78 -6.62 6.61 -14.12
N TRP A 79 -7.42 7.23 -15.02
CA TRP A 79 -8.82 7.48 -14.77
C TRP A 79 -9.63 6.20 -14.59
N ILE A 80 -9.52 5.25 -15.52
CA ILE A 80 -10.30 4.00 -15.48
C ILE A 80 -9.78 3.10 -14.36
N ILE A 81 -8.46 2.95 -14.24
CA ILE A 81 -7.83 2.12 -13.21
C ILE A 81 -8.18 2.67 -11.82
N GLY A 82 -8.08 3.99 -11.64
CA GLY A 82 -8.44 4.64 -10.39
C GLY A 82 -9.91 4.45 -10.02
N LEU A 83 -10.85 4.55 -10.99
CA LEU A 83 -12.27 4.26 -10.75
C LEU A 83 -12.50 2.81 -10.33
N ILE A 84 -11.88 1.83 -11.01
CA ILE A 84 -11.99 0.41 -10.65
C ILE A 84 -11.40 0.18 -9.25
N GLY A 85 -10.24 0.77 -8.96
CA GLY A 85 -9.62 0.71 -7.63
C GLY A 85 -10.52 1.30 -6.54
N LEU A 86 -11.13 2.46 -6.79
CA LEU A 86 -12.10 3.07 -5.87
C LEU A 86 -13.38 2.25 -5.70
N LEU A 87 -13.85 1.55 -6.75
CA LEU A 87 -14.97 0.62 -6.63
C LEU A 87 -14.65 -0.55 -5.69
N TRP A 88 -13.46 -1.17 -5.85
CA TRP A 88 -13.00 -2.22 -4.92
C TRP A 88 -12.85 -1.70 -3.49
N LEU A 89 -12.32 -0.49 -3.34
CA LEU A 89 -12.15 0.14 -2.03
C LEU A 89 -13.50 0.48 -1.38
N ALA A 90 -14.48 0.95 -2.15
CA ALA A 90 -15.85 1.17 -1.67
C ALA A 90 -16.53 -0.14 -1.25
N LEU A 91 -16.33 -1.23 -1.99
CA LEU A 91 -16.78 -2.56 -1.59
C LEU A 91 -16.05 -3.07 -0.34
N ALA A 92 -14.75 -2.76 -0.19
CA ALA A 92 -13.98 -3.04 1.01
C ALA A 92 -14.55 -2.30 2.24
N ALA A 93 -14.94 -1.03 2.09
CA ALA A 93 -15.60 -0.25 3.15
C ALA A 93 -16.95 -0.87 3.55
N VAL A 94 -17.74 -1.37 2.61
CA VAL A 94 -18.99 -2.12 2.88
C VAL A 94 -18.70 -3.40 3.67
N ALA A 95 -17.73 -4.19 3.21
CA ALA A 95 -17.36 -5.45 3.87
C ALA A 95 -16.82 -5.20 5.28
N LEU A 96 -16.03 -4.13 5.46
CA LEU A 96 -15.50 -3.71 6.75
C LEU A 96 -16.61 -3.25 7.72
N THR A 97 -17.56 -2.44 7.22
CA THR A 97 -18.76 -2.03 7.97
C THR A 97 -19.56 -3.23 8.47
N GLU A 98 -19.78 -4.22 7.61
CA GLU A 98 -20.49 -5.45 7.97
C GLU A 98 -19.67 -6.36 8.91
N LEU A 99 -18.35 -6.41 8.75
CA LEU A 99 -17.45 -7.16 9.63
C LEU A 99 -17.40 -6.59 11.05
N LEU A 100 -17.28 -5.26 11.15
CA LEU A 100 -17.17 -4.53 12.41
C LEU A 100 -18.53 -4.26 13.06
N GLU A 101 -19.63 -4.54 12.33
CA GLU A 101 -21.03 -4.36 12.81
C GLU A 101 -21.31 -2.88 13.14
N LEU A 102 -20.79 -1.96 12.33
CA LEU A 102 -21.01 -0.53 12.53
C LEU A 102 -22.47 -0.15 12.27
N ALA A 103 -23.05 0.66 13.15
CA ALA A 103 -24.45 1.06 13.08
C ALA A 103 -24.63 2.57 12.88
N ASP A 104 -23.79 3.39 13.49
CA ASP A 104 -23.86 4.84 13.39
C ASP A 104 -23.41 5.34 12.01
N PRO A 105 -24.25 6.10 11.28
CA PRO A 105 -23.91 6.63 9.96
C PRO A 105 -22.64 7.49 9.93
N LEU A 106 -22.40 8.32 10.95
CA LEU A 106 -21.24 9.21 11.01
C LEU A 106 -19.96 8.43 11.29
N VAL A 107 -20.04 7.39 12.11
CA VAL A 107 -18.91 6.47 12.33
C VAL A 107 -18.57 5.71 11.04
N ILE A 108 -19.59 5.24 10.29
CA ILE A 108 -19.39 4.59 9.00
C ILE A 108 -18.71 5.54 8.01
N MET A 109 -19.14 6.81 7.95
CA MET A 109 -18.50 7.84 7.12
C MET A 109 -17.05 8.08 7.54
N ALA A 110 -16.77 8.19 8.84
CA ALA A 110 -15.43 8.41 9.38
C ALA A 110 -14.50 7.23 9.10
N VAL A 111 -14.96 5.99 9.29
CA VAL A 111 -14.22 4.77 8.96
C VAL A 111 -13.92 4.68 7.46
N SER A 112 -14.92 4.98 6.62
CA SER A 112 -14.75 5.04 5.16
C SER A 112 -13.77 6.13 4.76
N GLY A 113 -13.83 7.30 5.41
CA GLY A 113 -12.91 8.41 5.20
C GLY A 113 -11.46 8.03 5.54
N LEU A 114 -11.22 7.44 6.71
CA LEU A 114 -9.89 6.95 7.10
C LEU A 114 -9.35 5.90 6.12
N LEU A 115 -10.22 4.98 5.70
CA LEU A 115 -9.84 3.94 4.74
C LEU A 115 -9.33 4.54 3.44
N VAL A 116 -9.95 5.59 2.93
CA VAL A 116 -9.58 6.19 1.63
C VAL A 116 -8.54 7.29 1.72
N SER A 117 -8.30 7.87 2.90
CA SER A 117 -7.36 8.99 3.06
C SER A 117 -6.01 8.59 3.66
N PHE A 118 -5.82 7.34 4.06
CA PHE A 118 -4.57 6.96 4.71
C PHE A 118 -3.39 7.00 3.72
N PRO A 119 -2.26 7.66 4.04
CA PRO A 119 -1.18 7.97 3.09
C PRO A 119 -0.55 6.77 2.36
N ALA A 120 -0.63 5.56 2.93
CA ALA A 120 -0.23 4.35 2.21
C ALA A 120 -1.06 4.09 0.95
N LEU A 121 -2.30 4.59 0.90
CA LEU A 121 -3.14 4.50 -0.29
C LEU A 121 -2.66 5.46 -1.38
N ALA A 122 -2.28 6.70 -1.04
CA ALA A 122 -1.69 7.63 -2.00
C ALA A 122 -0.42 7.07 -2.63
N SER A 123 0.46 6.44 -1.82
CA SER A 123 1.61 5.70 -2.35
C SER A 123 1.20 4.57 -3.30
N THR A 124 0.07 3.89 -3.06
CA THR A 124 -0.47 2.86 -3.96
C THR A 124 -1.00 3.47 -5.25
N PHE A 125 -1.66 4.64 -5.19
CA PHE A 125 -2.12 5.37 -6.39
C PHE A 125 -0.98 5.86 -7.27
N ALA A 126 0.20 6.13 -6.71
CA ALA A 126 1.40 6.44 -7.49
C ALA A 126 1.87 5.25 -8.36
N TYR A 127 1.46 4.02 -8.01
CA TYR A 127 1.69 2.79 -8.77
C TYR A 127 0.40 2.39 -9.51
N VAL A 128 -0.12 3.31 -10.32
CA VAL A 128 -1.42 3.19 -10.98
C VAL A 128 -1.59 1.89 -11.77
N PHE A 129 -0.53 1.38 -12.38
CA PHE A 129 -0.52 0.16 -13.19
C PHE A 129 -0.87 -1.14 -12.41
N THR A 130 -0.93 -1.10 -11.08
CA THR A 130 -1.33 -2.23 -10.23
C THR A 130 -2.43 -1.86 -9.23
N MET A 131 -2.92 -0.63 -9.26
CA MET A 131 -3.82 -0.07 -8.25
C MET A 131 -5.14 -0.84 -8.13
N ASP A 132 -5.79 -1.16 -9.23
CA ASP A 132 -7.06 -1.89 -9.27
C ASP A 132 -6.92 -3.30 -8.69
N GLY A 133 -5.86 -4.03 -9.06
CA GLY A 133 -5.53 -5.33 -8.49
C GLY A 133 -5.26 -5.26 -6.99
N TYR A 134 -4.48 -4.27 -6.55
CA TYR A 134 -4.16 -4.12 -5.12
C TYR A 134 -5.41 -3.83 -4.28
N MET A 135 -6.33 -3.00 -4.76
CA MET A 135 -7.58 -2.75 -4.03
C MET A 135 -8.51 -3.98 -4.04
N MET A 136 -8.50 -4.78 -5.11
CA MET A 136 -9.15 -6.09 -5.12
C MET A 136 -8.55 -7.03 -4.06
N ALA A 137 -7.22 -7.06 -3.91
CA ALA A 137 -6.55 -7.87 -2.90
C ALA A 137 -6.96 -7.46 -1.47
N LEU A 138 -7.04 -6.17 -1.19
CA LEU A 138 -7.53 -5.63 0.08
C LEU A 138 -8.97 -6.08 0.35
N PHE A 139 -9.86 -5.94 -0.63
CA PHE A 139 -11.24 -6.38 -0.52
C PHE A 139 -11.34 -7.88 -0.20
N LEU A 140 -10.57 -8.71 -0.90
CA LEU A 140 -10.51 -10.16 -0.66
C LEU A 140 -9.97 -10.50 0.73
N ALA A 141 -8.98 -9.74 1.24
CA ALA A 141 -8.47 -9.90 2.60
C ALA A 141 -9.56 -9.65 3.66
N ILE A 142 -10.38 -8.62 3.48
CA ILE A 142 -11.52 -8.31 4.38
C ILE A 142 -12.61 -9.39 4.25
N LEU A 143 -12.94 -9.83 3.03
CA LEU A 143 -13.92 -10.89 2.79
C LEU A 143 -13.50 -12.21 3.44
N ALA A 144 -12.21 -12.54 3.47
CA ALA A 144 -11.70 -13.73 4.12
C ALA A 144 -12.13 -13.78 5.61
N VAL A 145 -11.97 -12.67 6.30
CA VAL A 145 -12.35 -12.55 7.72
C VAL A 145 -13.87 -12.49 7.88
N LEU A 146 -14.57 -11.77 7.01
CA LEU A 146 -16.03 -11.63 7.05
C LEU A 146 -16.74 -12.97 6.87
N PHE A 147 -16.37 -13.78 5.86
CA PHE A 147 -16.95 -15.10 5.65
C PHE A 147 -16.68 -16.02 6.83
N THR A 148 -15.46 -16.00 7.36
CA THR A 148 -15.09 -16.77 8.54
C THR A 148 -15.94 -16.37 9.76
N LYS A 149 -16.24 -15.09 9.95
CA LYS A 149 -17.11 -14.59 11.03
C LYS A 149 -18.56 -15.04 10.86
N LYS A 150 -19.14 -14.83 9.68
CA LYS A 150 -20.60 -14.92 9.46
C LYS A 150 -21.13 -16.34 9.25
N GLN A 151 -20.33 -17.30 8.75
CA GLN A 151 -20.80 -18.63 8.36
C GLN A 151 -20.02 -19.75 9.05
N LYS A 152 -20.71 -20.83 9.46
CA LYS A 152 -20.05 -21.98 10.14
C LYS A 152 -18.90 -22.58 9.33
N LYS A 153 -19.08 -22.77 8.01
CA LYS A 153 -18.07 -23.25 7.05
C LYS A 153 -17.38 -22.11 6.29
N GLY A 154 -17.61 -20.86 6.69
CA GLY A 154 -17.09 -19.67 6.02
C GLY A 154 -15.57 -19.58 5.99
N TRP A 155 -14.89 -20.27 6.90
CA TRP A 155 -13.43 -20.37 6.90
C TRP A 155 -12.86 -20.99 5.60
N LEU A 156 -13.61 -21.90 4.93
CA LEU A 156 -13.21 -22.46 3.63
C LEU A 156 -13.24 -21.39 2.53
N ALA A 157 -14.36 -20.63 2.42
CA ALA A 157 -14.44 -19.51 1.49
C ALA A 157 -13.43 -18.41 1.85
N GLY A 158 -13.23 -18.17 3.15
CA GLY A 158 -12.21 -17.25 3.66
C GLY A 158 -10.80 -17.66 3.24
N SER A 159 -10.46 -18.95 3.28
CA SER A 159 -9.15 -19.45 2.84
C SER A 159 -8.92 -19.18 1.34
N VAL A 160 -9.94 -19.36 0.51
CA VAL A 160 -9.85 -19.04 -0.92
C VAL A 160 -9.63 -17.54 -1.12
N CYS A 161 -10.44 -16.69 -0.48
CA CYS A 161 -10.26 -15.23 -0.56
C CYS A 161 -8.85 -14.81 -0.12
N LEU A 162 -8.34 -15.37 0.97
CA LEU A 162 -7.00 -15.07 1.48
C LEU A 162 -5.90 -15.50 0.50
N ALA A 163 -6.02 -16.71 -0.08
CA ALA A 163 -5.06 -17.22 -1.07
C ALA A 163 -4.99 -16.31 -2.30
N PHE A 164 -6.14 -15.88 -2.83
CA PHE A 164 -6.18 -14.96 -3.97
C PHE A 164 -5.69 -13.55 -3.61
N SER A 165 -6.02 -13.04 -2.42
CA SER A 165 -5.45 -11.78 -1.92
C SER A 165 -3.93 -11.82 -1.89
N MET A 166 -3.33 -12.88 -1.32
CA MET A 166 -1.88 -13.09 -1.32
C MET A 166 -1.32 -13.30 -2.73
N GLY A 167 -2.06 -13.97 -3.60
CA GLY A 167 -1.69 -14.19 -5.00
C GLY A 167 -1.67 -12.92 -5.84
N ILE A 168 -2.36 -11.87 -5.40
CA ILE A 168 -2.24 -10.52 -5.97
C ILE A 168 -1.11 -9.77 -5.27
N TYR A 169 -1.19 -9.64 -3.94
CA TYR A 169 -0.20 -8.89 -3.17
C TYR A 169 -0.14 -9.35 -1.70
N GLN A 170 0.97 -9.95 -1.32
CA GLN A 170 1.17 -10.52 0.03
C GLN A 170 1.13 -9.47 1.15
N ALA A 171 1.37 -8.21 0.84
CA ALA A 171 1.38 -7.11 1.82
C ALA A 171 0.00 -6.86 2.49
N TYR A 172 -1.10 -7.43 1.97
CA TYR A 172 -2.40 -7.35 2.63
C TYR A 172 -2.68 -8.49 3.62
N LEU A 173 -1.78 -9.46 3.75
CA LEU A 173 -1.90 -10.50 4.79
C LEU A 173 -1.95 -9.92 6.21
N PRO A 174 -1.07 -8.96 6.60
CA PRO A 174 -1.16 -8.33 7.93
C PRO A 174 -2.50 -7.63 8.17
N PHE A 175 -3.13 -7.06 7.14
CA PHE A 175 -4.45 -6.44 7.24
C PHE A 175 -5.53 -7.46 7.68
N ALA A 176 -5.57 -8.63 7.02
CA ALA A 176 -6.47 -9.72 7.42
C ALA A 176 -6.17 -10.23 8.84
N ILE A 177 -4.90 -10.37 9.20
CA ILE A 177 -4.48 -10.83 10.53
C ILE A 177 -4.96 -9.88 11.63
N LEU A 178 -4.76 -8.57 11.48
CA LEU A 178 -5.20 -7.58 12.48
C LEU A 178 -6.72 -7.56 12.64
N LEU A 179 -7.48 -7.73 11.55
CA LEU A 179 -8.93 -7.90 11.61
C LEU A 179 -9.33 -9.18 12.37
N CYS A 180 -8.63 -10.30 12.13
CA CYS A 180 -8.85 -11.54 12.90
C CYS A 180 -8.60 -11.32 14.39
N VAL A 181 -7.50 -10.67 14.75
CA VAL A 181 -7.14 -10.35 16.14
C VAL A 181 -8.26 -9.54 16.81
N TYR A 182 -8.74 -8.50 16.15
CA TYR A 182 -9.82 -7.67 16.68
C TYR A 182 -11.12 -8.45 16.91
N VAL A 183 -11.55 -9.23 15.91
CA VAL A 183 -12.77 -10.04 16.01
C VAL A 183 -12.64 -11.11 17.10
N ILE A 184 -11.47 -11.74 17.23
CA ILE A 184 -11.18 -12.71 18.29
C ILE A 184 -11.21 -12.01 19.65
N LEU A 185 -10.57 -10.83 19.79
CA LEU A 185 -10.58 -10.06 21.03
C LEU A 185 -12.00 -9.74 21.48
N LEU A 186 -12.84 -9.19 20.60
CA LEU A 186 -14.25 -8.91 20.92
C LEU A 186 -15.01 -10.16 21.36
N PHE A 187 -14.77 -11.30 20.69
CA PHE A 187 -15.39 -12.56 21.05
C PHE A 187 -14.96 -13.08 22.44
N PHE A 188 -13.69 -12.83 22.83
CA PHE A 188 -13.22 -13.14 24.17
C PHE A 188 -13.80 -12.25 25.26
N MET A 189 -14.22 -11.04 24.89
CA MET A 189 -14.92 -10.12 25.80
C MET A 189 -16.37 -10.53 26.08
N GLU A 190 -16.93 -11.48 25.29
CA GLU A 190 -18.26 -12.03 25.53
C GLU A 190 -18.22 -13.17 26.59
N GLU A 191 -19.32 -13.31 27.35
CA GLU A 191 -19.48 -14.39 28.35
C GLU A 191 -19.83 -15.71 27.68
N LYS A 192 -18.85 -16.34 27.02
CA LYS A 192 -18.99 -17.64 26.36
C LYS A 192 -18.05 -18.68 26.95
N GLY A 193 -18.47 -19.95 26.91
CA GLY A 193 -17.66 -21.06 27.41
C GLY A 193 -16.34 -21.24 26.63
N TRP A 194 -15.33 -21.71 27.32
CA TRP A 194 -13.96 -21.87 26.82
C TRP A 194 -13.84 -22.74 25.55
N LYS A 195 -14.63 -23.81 25.48
CA LYS A 195 -14.68 -24.67 24.28
C LYS A 195 -15.15 -23.91 23.03
N THR A 196 -16.16 -23.03 23.20
CA THR A 196 -16.69 -22.21 22.12
C THR A 196 -15.65 -21.18 21.65
N LYS A 197 -14.93 -20.57 22.61
CA LYS A 197 -13.85 -19.62 22.32
C LYS A 197 -12.70 -20.30 21.58
N ALA A 198 -12.26 -21.46 22.03
CA ALA A 198 -11.21 -22.24 21.37
C ALA A 198 -11.60 -22.62 19.92
N PHE A 199 -12.83 -23.14 19.72
CA PHE A 199 -13.32 -23.48 18.39
C PHE A 199 -13.40 -22.26 17.46
N TYR A 200 -13.75 -21.10 18.01
CA TYR A 200 -13.79 -19.84 17.25
C TYR A 200 -12.39 -19.44 16.76
N VAL A 201 -11.38 -19.48 17.62
CA VAL A 201 -9.98 -19.23 17.27
C VAL A 201 -9.48 -20.21 16.21
N LEU A 202 -9.78 -21.52 16.39
CA LEU A 202 -9.37 -22.56 15.44
C LEU A 202 -9.92 -22.34 14.02
N ARG A 203 -11.10 -21.70 13.88
CA ARG A 203 -11.64 -21.35 12.55
C ARG A 203 -10.77 -20.33 11.83
N TYR A 204 -10.28 -19.29 12.53
CA TYR A 204 -9.41 -18.26 11.95
C TYR A 204 -8.00 -18.81 11.68
N LEU A 205 -7.48 -19.64 12.57
CA LEU A 205 -6.22 -20.35 12.32
C LEU A 205 -6.35 -21.29 11.12
N GLY A 206 -7.46 -22.05 11.04
CA GLY A 206 -7.76 -22.92 9.89
C GLY A 206 -7.86 -22.14 8.58
N MET A 207 -8.53 -20.98 8.60
CA MET A 207 -8.59 -20.08 7.44
C MET A 207 -7.17 -19.62 7.02
N GLY A 208 -6.36 -19.17 7.97
CA GLY A 208 -5.01 -18.69 7.69
C GLY A 208 -4.11 -19.79 7.13
N VAL A 209 -4.06 -20.95 7.80
CA VAL A 209 -3.22 -22.08 7.38
C VAL A 209 -3.67 -22.63 6.02
N ALA A 210 -4.98 -22.87 5.84
CA ALA A 210 -5.50 -23.39 4.57
C ALA A 210 -5.35 -22.36 3.43
N GLY A 211 -5.52 -21.06 3.71
CA GLY A 211 -5.29 -19.98 2.74
C GLY A 211 -3.83 -19.89 2.30
N ALA A 212 -2.89 -19.93 3.25
CA ALA A 212 -1.47 -19.94 2.95
C ALA A 212 -1.03 -21.19 2.18
N ALA A 213 -1.54 -22.37 2.58
CA ALA A 213 -1.27 -23.61 1.88
C ALA A 213 -1.80 -23.59 0.43
N LEU A 214 -3.03 -23.12 0.24
CA LEU A 214 -3.63 -22.98 -1.09
C LEU A 214 -2.84 -22.00 -1.96
N TYR A 215 -2.46 -20.83 -1.41
CA TYR A 215 -1.60 -19.87 -2.09
C TYR A 215 -0.30 -20.51 -2.56
N TYR A 216 0.41 -21.21 -1.66
CA TYR A 216 1.69 -21.82 -1.96
C TYR A 216 1.59 -22.95 -2.99
N VAL A 217 0.59 -23.82 -2.87
CA VAL A 217 0.35 -24.92 -3.83
C VAL A 217 0.09 -24.37 -5.24
N ILE A 218 -0.78 -23.34 -5.38
CA ILE A 218 -1.04 -22.71 -6.67
C ILE A 218 0.24 -22.09 -7.22
N LEU A 219 1.01 -21.36 -6.41
CA LEU A 219 2.26 -20.76 -6.80
C LEU A 219 3.25 -21.79 -7.36
N GLN A 220 3.48 -22.90 -6.64
CA GLN A 220 4.40 -23.95 -7.07
C GLN A 220 3.96 -24.64 -8.37
N ILE A 221 2.65 -24.89 -8.52
CA ILE A 221 2.11 -25.44 -9.76
C ILE A 221 2.39 -24.50 -10.95
N LEU A 222 2.11 -23.21 -10.78
CA LEU A 222 2.26 -22.22 -11.86
C LEU A 222 3.73 -21.94 -12.18
N LEU A 223 4.62 -21.87 -11.19
CA LEU A 223 6.07 -21.77 -11.41
C LEU A 223 6.57 -22.95 -12.24
N LYS A 224 6.17 -24.17 -11.87
CA LYS A 224 6.54 -25.38 -12.61
C LYS A 224 6.00 -25.37 -14.04
N LEU A 225 4.75 -24.96 -14.24
CA LEU A 225 4.14 -24.88 -15.59
C LEU A 225 4.83 -23.84 -16.49
N GLN A 226 5.33 -22.74 -15.91
CA GLN A 226 6.04 -21.70 -16.65
C GLN A 226 7.56 -21.92 -16.72
N GLY A 227 8.10 -22.97 -16.09
CA GLY A 227 9.54 -23.20 -16.03
C GLY A 227 10.32 -22.10 -15.30
N LYS A 228 9.67 -21.43 -14.33
CA LYS A 228 10.25 -20.31 -13.56
C LYS A 228 10.55 -20.74 -12.14
N VAL A 229 11.44 -20.01 -11.48
CA VAL A 229 11.76 -20.12 -10.04
C VAL A 229 11.47 -18.80 -9.34
N LEU A 230 11.37 -18.81 -8.01
CA LEU A 230 11.21 -17.59 -7.23
C LEU A 230 12.45 -16.71 -7.37
N ASP A 231 12.22 -15.41 -7.49
CA ASP A 231 13.25 -14.39 -7.58
C ASP A 231 14.00 -14.25 -6.25
N THR A 232 15.26 -13.83 -6.31
CA THR A 232 16.04 -13.40 -5.15
C THR A 232 15.65 -12.00 -4.66
N TYR A 233 14.93 -11.25 -5.50
CA TYR A 233 14.51 -9.90 -5.22
C TYR A 233 13.75 -9.82 -3.88
N GLN A 234 14.22 -8.94 -2.99
CA GLN A 234 13.68 -8.73 -1.64
C GLN A 234 13.60 -10.00 -0.77
N GLY A 235 14.32 -11.04 -1.12
CA GLY A 235 14.43 -12.26 -0.32
C GLY A 235 13.20 -13.17 -0.37
N ILE A 236 12.34 -13.06 -1.39
CA ILE A 236 11.13 -13.90 -1.49
C ILE A 236 11.46 -15.39 -1.66
N ASN A 237 12.60 -15.72 -2.26
CA ASN A 237 13.13 -17.08 -2.36
C ASN A 237 13.48 -17.70 -1.00
N SER A 238 13.61 -16.90 0.07
CA SER A 238 13.86 -17.43 1.42
C SER A 238 12.71 -18.28 1.95
N MET A 239 11.50 -18.15 1.38
CA MET A 239 10.37 -19.05 1.65
C MET A 239 10.68 -20.50 1.29
N GLU A 240 11.50 -20.75 0.25
CA GLU A 240 11.93 -22.10 -0.16
C GLU A 240 13.12 -22.60 0.64
N GLN A 241 13.94 -21.70 1.17
CA GLN A 241 15.16 -22.05 1.93
C GLN A 241 14.93 -22.24 3.43
N GLY A 242 13.67 -22.14 3.90
CA GLY A 242 13.31 -22.40 5.29
C GLY A 242 13.72 -21.34 6.29
N GLY A 243 14.00 -20.12 5.87
CA GLY A 243 14.24 -19.00 6.75
C GLY A 243 15.31 -18.01 6.27
N SER A 244 15.28 -16.82 6.84
CA SER A 244 16.32 -15.82 6.64
C SER A 244 17.66 -16.32 7.19
N GLY A 245 18.76 -16.00 6.55
CA GLY A 245 20.11 -16.18 7.12
C GLY A 245 20.32 -15.38 8.42
N LEU A 246 19.36 -14.53 8.79
CA LEU A 246 19.23 -13.89 10.10
C LEU A 246 18.57 -14.88 11.06
N GLY A 247 19.18 -15.12 12.22
CA GLY A 247 18.56 -15.96 13.24
C GLY A 247 17.17 -15.46 13.64
N LEU A 248 16.24 -16.36 13.99
CA LEU A 248 14.85 -16.06 14.38
C LEU A 248 14.74 -14.87 15.36
N PHE A 249 15.67 -14.78 16.31
CA PHE A 249 15.71 -13.69 17.29
C PHE A 249 15.96 -12.32 16.63
N ALA A 250 16.85 -12.24 15.64
CA ALA A 250 17.13 -11.00 14.92
C ALA A 250 15.92 -10.54 14.09
N THR A 251 15.22 -11.48 13.45
CA THR A 251 13.98 -11.19 12.72
C THR A 251 12.89 -10.65 13.64
N ILE A 252 12.64 -11.33 14.78
CA ILE A 252 11.67 -10.88 15.79
C ILE A 252 12.02 -9.48 16.29
N ARG A 253 13.29 -9.25 16.68
CA ARG A 253 13.76 -7.93 17.12
C ARG A 253 13.54 -6.87 16.04
N GLY A 254 13.85 -7.19 14.78
CA GLY A 254 13.62 -6.30 13.63
C GLY A 254 12.15 -5.89 13.50
N MET A 255 11.21 -6.82 13.64
CA MET A 255 9.78 -6.54 13.58
C MET A 255 9.31 -5.58 14.69
N TYR A 256 9.82 -5.71 15.91
CA TYR A 256 9.52 -4.77 17.01
C TYR A 256 10.14 -3.40 16.78
N VAL A 257 11.39 -3.35 16.34
CA VAL A 257 12.11 -2.09 16.07
C VAL A 257 11.39 -1.33 14.94
N ASP A 258 11.08 -2.01 13.85
CA ASP A 258 10.35 -1.41 12.72
C ASP A 258 8.96 -0.90 13.14
N PHE A 259 8.20 -1.70 13.91
CA PHE A 259 6.90 -1.30 14.41
C PHE A 259 6.96 -0.01 15.23
N LEU A 260 7.90 0.08 16.16
CA LEU A 260 8.08 1.26 17.02
C LEU A 260 8.58 2.46 16.20
N ALA A 261 9.56 2.24 15.33
CA ALA A 261 10.11 3.28 14.47
C ALA A 261 9.02 3.87 13.56
N PHE A 262 8.23 3.04 12.89
CA PHE A 262 7.17 3.54 12.02
C PHE A 262 6.03 4.21 12.80
N THR A 263 5.61 3.64 13.93
CA THR A 263 4.49 4.19 14.71
C THR A 263 4.84 5.55 15.32
N VAL A 264 6.10 5.72 15.80
CA VAL A 264 6.52 6.92 16.55
C VAL A 264 7.24 7.93 15.66
N HIS A 265 8.08 7.47 14.73
CA HIS A 265 8.96 8.32 13.93
C HIS A 265 8.66 8.31 12.42
N GLY A 266 7.69 7.48 11.98
CA GLY A 266 7.37 7.31 10.56
C GLY A 266 6.67 8.50 9.90
N ASN A 267 6.32 9.54 10.66
CA ASN A 267 5.65 10.76 10.18
C ASN A 267 4.38 10.53 9.33
N VAL A 268 3.74 9.36 9.46
CA VAL A 268 2.55 8.97 8.72
C VAL A 268 1.32 9.00 9.60
N LEU A 269 1.30 8.22 10.69
CA LEU A 269 0.20 8.24 11.66
C LEU A 269 0.11 9.58 12.37
N VAL A 270 1.26 10.10 12.74
CA VAL A 270 1.42 11.37 13.45
C VAL A 270 2.49 12.19 12.71
N ASN A 271 2.07 13.16 11.94
CA ASN A 271 2.94 14.03 11.14
C ASN A 271 2.94 15.50 11.62
N ASN A 272 2.03 15.85 12.51
CA ASN A 272 1.92 17.19 13.09
C ASN A 272 1.11 17.18 14.39
N ILE A 273 0.95 18.35 15.03
CA ILE A 273 0.23 18.48 16.30
C ILE A 273 -1.26 18.09 16.20
N PHE A 274 -1.90 18.31 15.04
CA PHE A 274 -3.32 17.99 14.85
C PHE A 274 -3.53 16.47 14.80
N SER A 275 -2.73 15.76 14.03
CA SER A 275 -2.78 14.29 13.98
C SER A 275 -2.37 13.68 15.33
N PHE A 276 -1.39 14.26 16.04
CA PHE A 276 -1.02 13.83 17.38
C PHE A 276 -2.18 13.96 18.37
N THR A 277 -2.82 15.12 18.43
CA THR A 277 -3.94 15.34 19.36
C THR A 277 -5.14 14.45 19.04
N ALA A 278 -5.43 14.24 17.75
CA ALA A 278 -6.51 13.37 17.32
C ALA A 278 -6.23 11.88 17.66
N CYS A 279 -5.02 11.38 17.38
CA CYS A 279 -4.62 10.02 17.76
C CYS A 279 -4.64 9.84 19.29
N ALA A 280 -4.08 10.80 20.04
CA ALA A 280 -4.07 10.77 21.50
C ALA A 280 -5.51 10.75 22.07
N ALA A 281 -6.41 11.57 21.51
CA ALA A 281 -7.82 11.57 21.91
C ALA A 281 -8.47 10.20 21.70
N LEU A 282 -8.29 9.57 20.52
CA LEU A 282 -8.83 8.23 20.24
C LEU A 282 -8.27 7.17 21.19
N VAL A 283 -6.96 7.19 21.45
CA VAL A 283 -6.31 6.25 22.39
C VAL A 283 -6.88 6.42 23.81
N LEU A 284 -6.99 7.65 24.27
CA LEU A 284 -7.54 7.95 25.62
C LEU A 284 -9.02 7.54 25.73
N LEU A 285 -9.84 7.78 24.70
CA LEU A 285 -11.23 7.34 24.67
C LEU A 285 -11.36 5.82 24.73
N VAL A 286 -10.57 5.09 23.93
CA VAL A 286 -10.57 3.62 23.95
C VAL A 286 -10.09 3.09 25.29
N ALA A 287 -9.02 3.66 25.85
CA ALA A 287 -8.53 3.29 27.18
C ALA A 287 -9.61 3.51 28.26
N TYR A 288 -10.27 4.66 28.24
CA TYR A 288 -11.39 4.96 29.15
C TYR A 288 -12.52 3.93 29.01
N LEU A 289 -12.99 3.68 27.77
CA LEU A 289 -14.08 2.72 27.51
C LEU A 289 -13.68 1.29 27.88
N MET A 290 -12.44 0.90 27.64
CA MET A 290 -11.91 -0.40 28.05
C MET A 290 -11.95 -0.57 29.57
N VAL A 291 -11.43 0.41 30.32
CA VAL A 291 -11.45 0.39 31.79
C VAL A 291 -12.88 0.38 32.30
N ARG A 292 -13.76 1.23 31.77
CA ARG A 292 -15.19 1.29 32.14
C ARG A 292 -15.86 -0.06 31.91
N SER A 293 -15.68 -0.68 30.74
CA SER A 293 -16.26 -1.99 30.41
C SER A 293 -15.68 -3.09 31.28
N MET A 294 -14.38 -3.06 31.56
CA MET A 294 -13.69 -4.02 32.43
C MET A 294 -14.27 -3.98 33.87
N LEU A 295 -14.48 -2.79 34.40
CA LEU A 295 -15.05 -2.62 35.75
C LEU A 295 -16.52 -3.09 35.82
N ARG A 296 -17.34 -2.69 34.84
CA ARG A 296 -18.78 -3.05 34.79
C ARG A 296 -18.98 -4.55 34.61
N ARG A 297 -18.31 -5.17 33.67
CA ARG A 297 -18.45 -6.61 33.36
C ARG A 297 -17.60 -7.50 34.27
N LYS A 298 -16.89 -6.93 35.24
CA LYS A 298 -16.05 -7.63 36.22
C LYS A 298 -14.99 -8.55 35.57
N TRP A 299 -14.47 -8.16 34.39
CA TRP A 299 -13.43 -8.94 33.69
C TRP A 299 -12.17 -9.14 34.51
N TRP A 300 -11.89 -8.21 35.45
CA TRP A 300 -10.78 -8.32 36.37
C TRP A 300 -10.85 -9.56 37.30
N LYS A 301 -12.00 -10.26 37.36
CA LYS A 301 -12.14 -11.53 38.08
C LYS A 301 -11.66 -12.75 37.23
N ASN A 302 -11.38 -12.55 35.95
CA ASN A 302 -10.92 -13.62 35.04
C ASN A 302 -9.45 -13.40 34.64
N PRO A 303 -8.49 -14.08 35.33
CA PRO A 303 -7.07 -13.90 35.03
C PRO A 303 -6.69 -14.29 33.61
N ALA A 304 -7.39 -15.25 33.00
CA ALA A 304 -7.15 -15.67 31.62
C ALA A 304 -7.41 -14.53 30.61
N PHE A 305 -8.32 -13.62 30.92
CA PHE A 305 -8.59 -12.44 30.09
C PHE A 305 -7.35 -11.52 30.01
N PHE A 306 -6.71 -11.24 31.15
CA PHE A 306 -5.50 -10.42 31.19
C PHE A 306 -4.33 -11.07 30.46
N VAL A 307 -4.15 -12.39 30.63
CA VAL A 307 -3.11 -13.12 29.91
C VAL A 307 -3.30 -12.99 28.41
N ILE A 308 -4.52 -13.14 27.92
CA ILE A 308 -4.83 -13.03 26.49
C ILE A 308 -4.61 -11.61 25.98
N ILE A 309 -5.04 -10.57 26.71
CA ILE A 309 -4.79 -9.19 26.31
C ILE A 309 -3.30 -8.88 26.25
N ILE A 310 -2.54 -9.31 27.26
CA ILE A 310 -1.08 -9.11 27.27
C ILE A 310 -0.41 -9.84 26.10
N LEU A 311 -0.80 -11.08 25.83
CA LEU A 311 -0.27 -11.84 24.70
C LEU A 311 -0.63 -11.21 23.35
N LEU A 312 -1.86 -10.71 23.19
CA LEU A 312 -2.28 -10.01 21.98
C LEU A 312 -1.52 -8.68 21.84
N ALA A 313 -1.41 -7.90 22.89
CA ALA A 313 -0.68 -6.63 22.88
C ALA A 313 0.81 -6.84 22.55
N ALA A 314 1.45 -7.83 23.18
CA ALA A 314 2.82 -8.20 22.87
C ALA A 314 2.97 -8.76 21.44
N GLY A 315 1.99 -9.48 20.94
CA GLY A 315 1.99 -10.04 19.59
C GLY A 315 1.72 -9.01 18.47
N LEU A 316 1.11 -7.87 18.76
CA LEU A 316 0.73 -6.88 17.75
C LEU A 316 1.88 -6.47 16.81
N PRO A 317 3.10 -6.13 17.28
CA PRO A 317 4.22 -5.79 16.40
C PRO A 317 4.58 -6.92 15.43
N LEU A 318 4.54 -8.17 15.89
CA LEU A 318 4.82 -9.34 15.07
C LEU A 318 3.73 -9.57 14.02
N LEU A 319 2.47 -9.46 14.43
CA LEU A 319 1.31 -9.68 13.55
C LEU A 319 1.16 -8.57 12.50
N THR A 320 1.54 -7.34 12.85
CA THR A 320 1.54 -6.19 11.94
C THR A 320 2.64 -6.31 10.89
N ASN A 321 3.80 -6.82 11.29
CA ASN A 321 5.01 -6.91 10.46
C ASN A 321 5.29 -8.33 9.95
N VAL A 322 4.28 -9.21 9.91
CA VAL A 322 4.45 -10.61 9.49
C VAL A 322 5.04 -10.74 8.08
N ILE A 323 4.90 -9.75 7.23
CA ILE A 323 5.51 -9.72 5.90
C ILE A 323 7.04 -9.86 5.95
N LEU A 324 7.69 -9.36 7.01
CA LEU A 324 9.13 -9.48 7.20
C LEU A 324 9.59 -10.92 7.49
N VAL A 325 8.65 -11.82 7.84
CA VAL A 325 8.94 -13.26 7.93
C VAL A 325 8.93 -13.90 6.55
N ILE A 326 8.05 -13.42 5.66
CA ILE A 326 7.91 -13.92 4.28
C ILE A 326 9.06 -13.41 3.41
N SER A 327 9.44 -12.15 3.56
CA SER A 327 10.50 -11.49 2.80
C SER A 327 11.41 -10.71 3.75
N PRO A 328 12.44 -11.36 4.32
CA PRO A 328 13.28 -10.75 5.37
C PRO A 328 14.12 -9.55 4.93
N ASN A 329 14.49 -9.52 3.63
CA ASN A 329 15.30 -8.44 3.04
C ASN A 329 14.43 -7.38 2.34
N LEU A 330 13.14 -7.32 2.68
CA LEU A 330 12.18 -6.40 2.10
C LEU A 330 12.52 -4.95 2.43
N THR A 331 12.62 -4.10 1.41
CA THR A 331 12.49 -2.65 1.61
C THR A 331 11.03 -2.34 1.89
N TYR A 332 10.73 -2.08 3.16
CA TYR A 332 9.35 -2.01 3.63
C TYR A 332 8.75 -0.62 3.39
N HIS A 333 8.35 -0.38 2.14
CA HIS A 333 7.77 0.88 1.67
C HIS A 333 6.39 1.17 2.29
N LEU A 334 5.97 2.43 2.26
CA LEU A 334 4.70 2.88 2.83
C LEU A 334 3.48 2.18 2.20
N LEU A 335 3.48 1.95 0.89
CA LEU A 335 2.38 1.25 0.21
C LEU A 335 2.11 -0.17 0.76
N MET A 336 3.11 -0.80 1.38
CA MET A 336 2.99 -2.12 2.02
C MET A 336 2.51 -2.02 3.48
N ARG A 337 2.35 -0.82 4.03
CA ARG A 337 2.00 -0.55 5.43
C ARG A 337 0.55 -0.11 5.62
N TYR A 338 -0.32 -0.45 4.67
CA TYR A 338 -1.72 -0.01 4.70
C TYR A 338 -2.50 -0.53 5.93
N GLN A 339 -2.10 -1.66 6.51
CA GLN A 339 -2.70 -2.20 7.73
C GLN A 339 -2.64 -1.26 8.94
N TRP A 340 -1.74 -0.26 8.96
CA TRP A 340 -1.70 0.72 10.05
C TRP A 340 -2.97 1.56 10.18
N VAL A 341 -3.73 1.76 9.09
CA VAL A 341 -5.04 2.43 9.16
C VAL A 341 -6.01 1.71 10.09
N LEU A 342 -5.87 0.39 10.23
CA LEU A 342 -6.73 -0.39 11.12
C LEU A 342 -6.61 0.03 12.59
N TYR A 343 -5.46 0.51 13.04
CA TYR A 343 -5.34 1.02 14.41
C TYR A 343 -6.34 2.15 14.68
N LEU A 344 -6.57 3.03 13.71
CA LEU A 344 -7.54 4.12 13.81
C LEU A 344 -8.98 3.64 13.62
N ILE A 345 -9.21 2.84 12.59
CA ILE A 345 -10.54 2.29 12.27
C ILE A 345 -11.08 1.41 13.42
N LEU A 346 -10.24 0.54 13.99
CA LEU A 346 -10.67 -0.37 15.05
C LEU A 346 -10.90 0.36 16.36
N MET A 347 -10.20 1.47 16.63
CA MET A 347 -10.50 2.37 17.74
C MET A 347 -11.88 3.01 17.59
N LEU A 348 -12.23 3.51 16.41
CA LEU A 348 -13.56 4.05 16.13
C LEU A 348 -14.66 3.00 16.24
N ALA A 349 -14.44 1.80 15.71
CA ALA A 349 -15.38 0.69 15.83
C ALA A 349 -15.57 0.26 17.30
N PHE A 350 -14.52 0.34 18.11
CA PHE A 350 -14.61 0.10 19.55
C PHE A 350 -15.43 1.18 20.26
N VAL A 351 -15.24 2.44 19.89
CA VAL A 351 -16.05 3.56 20.43
C VAL A 351 -17.52 3.40 20.04
N ASP A 352 -17.83 3.11 18.77
CA ASP A 352 -19.21 2.88 18.29
C ASP A 352 -19.92 1.79 19.10
N ARG A 353 -19.20 0.69 19.38
CA ARG A 353 -19.75 -0.46 20.12
C ARG A 353 -19.96 -0.19 21.61
N TYR A 354 -19.06 0.56 22.27
CA TYR A 354 -19.02 0.67 23.73
C TYR A 354 -19.43 2.04 24.28
N ALA A 355 -19.57 3.09 23.45
CA ALA A 355 -20.07 4.39 23.89
C ALA A 355 -21.58 4.37 24.21
N SER A 356 -22.34 3.44 23.63
CA SER A 356 -23.80 3.29 23.81
C SER A 356 -24.16 2.06 24.63
N GLU A 357 -23.61 1.91 25.83
CA GLU A 357 -23.97 0.83 26.77
C GLU A 357 -25.18 1.26 27.66
N ASP A 358 -26.05 0.28 27.98
CA ASP A 358 -27.23 0.44 28.86
C ASP A 358 -28.29 1.45 28.35
N GLY A 359 -28.45 1.60 27.04
CA GLY A 359 -29.45 2.50 26.46
C GLY A 359 -29.15 3.99 26.65
N LYS A 360 -28.00 4.34 27.22
CA LYS A 360 -27.50 5.71 27.32
C LYS A 360 -26.25 5.86 26.42
N THR A 361 -26.41 6.64 25.40
CA THR A 361 -25.29 7.02 24.53
C THR A 361 -24.49 8.13 25.17
N ASP A 362 -23.18 7.94 25.32
CA ASP A 362 -22.29 9.00 25.77
C ASP A 362 -21.97 9.91 24.56
N ILE A 363 -22.84 10.91 24.40
CA ILE A 363 -22.79 11.85 23.26
C ILE A 363 -21.43 12.56 23.19
N GLY A 364 -20.85 12.92 24.34
CA GLY A 364 -19.54 13.59 24.37
C GLY A 364 -18.41 12.73 23.80
N ILE A 365 -18.39 11.44 24.15
CA ILE A 365 -17.40 10.49 23.63
C ILE A 365 -17.53 10.35 22.11
N GLN A 366 -18.75 10.21 21.59
CA GLN A 366 -18.97 10.09 20.14
C GLN A 366 -18.53 11.35 19.39
N TRP A 367 -18.86 12.55 19.88
CA TRP A 367 -18.42 13.79 19.25
C TRP A 367 -16.90 13.94 19.21
N VAL A 368 -16.21 13.63 20.33
CA VAL A 368 -14.74 13.70 20.36
C VAL A 368 -14.11 12.70 19.39
N ALA A 369 -14.64 11.48 19.33
CA ALA A 369 -14.14 10.46 18.41
C ALA A 369 -14.35 10.85 16.93
N LEU A 370 -15.53 11.38 16.58
CA LEU A 370 -15.85 11.83 15.22
C LEU A 370 -15.03 13.06 14.81
N LEU A 371 -14.84 14.02 15.74
CA LEU A 371 -13.99 15.17 15.49
C LEU A 371 -12.53 14.76 15.26
N ALA A 372 -12.01 13.87 16.09
CA ALA A 372 -10.66 13.32 15.92
C ALA A 372 -10.50 12.60 14.57
N ALA A 373 -11.48 11.77 14.19
CA ALA A 373 -11.47 11.10 12.89
C ALA A 373 -11.55 12.10 11.72
N GLY A 374 -12.39 13.12 11.81
CA GLY A 374 -12.49 14.19 10.81
C GLY A 374 -11.18 14.95 10.61
N ILE A 375 -10.49 15.28 11.72
CA ILE A 375 -9.16 15.90 11.69
C ILE A 375 -8.16 14.99 10.98
N LEU A 376 -8.14 13.68 11.27
CA LEU A 376 -7.23 12.73 10.64
C LEU A 376 -7.52 12.58 9.15
N VAL A 377 -8.78 12.40 8.76
CA VAL A 377 -9.18 12.31 7.34
C VAL A 377 -8.75 13.54 6.55
N PHE A 378 -9.00 14.73 7.10
CA PHE A 378 -8.59 15.97 6.45
C PHE A 378 -7.06 16.08 6.35
N ASN A 379 -6.36 15.82 7.46
CA ASN A 379 -4.89 15.91 7.51
C ASN A 379 -4.22 14.94 6.53
N TYR A 380 -4.69 13.71 6.45
CA TYR A 380 -4.17 12.71 5.53
C TYR A 380 -4.50 13.08 4.07
N GLY A 381 -5.71 13.54 3.79
CA GLY A 381 -6.07 14.01 2.46
C GLY A 381 -5.22 15.19 1.98
N VAL A 382 -4.83 16.10 2.88
CA VAL A 382 -3.86 17.17 2.57
C VAL A 382 -2.50 16.58 2.25
N SER A 383 -2.01 15.62 3.05
CA SER A 383 -0.71 14.96 2.82
C SER A 383 -0.67 14.23 1.48
N ASP A 384 -1.75 13.52 1.13
CA ASP A 384 -1.89 12.81 -0.14
C ASP A 384 -1.81 13.76 -1.34
N ASN A 385 -2.51 14.91 -1.26
CA ASN A 385 -2.51 15.90 -2.32
C ASN A 385 -1.17 16.63 -2.46
N ILE A 386 -0.41 16.79 -1.38
CA ILE A 386 0.97 17.28 -1.46
C ILE A 386 1.85 16.25 -2.19
N GLY A 387 1.70 14.96 -1.87
CA GLY A 387 2.39 13.89 -2.60
C GLY A 387 2.11 13.93 -4.10
N TYR A 388 0.84 14.09 -4.50
CA TYR A 388 0.46 14.20 -5.92
C TYR A 388 1.03 15.45 -6.57
N SER A 389 1.01 16.59 -5.88
CA SER A 389 1.64 17.82 -6.39
C SER A 389 3.16 17.68 -6.55
N ASN A 390 3.82 16.92 -5.65
CA ASN A 390 5.24 16.62 -5.80
C ASN A 390 5.52 15.75 -7.03
N LEU A 391 4.68 14.72 -7.27
CA LEU A 391 4.80 13.87 -8.46
C LEU A 391 4.66 14.68 -9.75
N GLU A 392 3.66 15.58 -9.83
CA GLU A 392 3.45 16.46 -10.98
C GLU A 392 4.65 17.37 -11.22
N LYS A 393 5.14 18.04 -10.20
CA LYS A 393 6.33 18.91 -10.31
C LYS A 393 7.58 18.15 -10.69
N LYS A 394 7.77 16.95 -10.16
CA LYS A 394 8.88 16.06 -10.52
C LYS A 394 8.82 15.70 -12.00
N TYR A 395 7.63 15.35 -12.50
CA TYR A 395 7.43 15.08 -13.92
C TYR A 395 7.72 16.30 -14.79
N GLU A 396 7.16 17.48 -14.47
CA GLU A 396 7.39 18.72 -15.23
C GLU A 396 8.87 19.08 -15.30
N LYS A 397 9.59 19.02 -14.20
CA LYS A 397 11.03 19.29 -14.15
C LYS A 397 11.83 18.27 -14.95
N THR A 398 11.47 16.98 -14.86
CA THR A 398 12.09 15.90 -15.63
C THR A 398 11.85 16.11 -17.13
N TYR A 399 10.61 16.45 -17.51
CA TYR A 399 10.26 16.77 -18.90
C TYR A 399 11.09 17.93 -19.45
N ALA A 400 11.14 19.04 -18.72
CA ALA A 400 11.93 20.21 -19.10
C ALA A 400 13.44 19.92 -19.19
N TYR A 401 13.95 19.05 -18.32
CA TYR A 401 15.34 18.61 -18.36
C TYR A 401 15.60 17.74 -19.59
N CYS A 402 14.75 16.74 -19.85
CA CYS A 402 14.89 15.81 -20.95
C CYS A 402 14.75 16.48 -22.32
N VAL A 403 13.88 17.49 -22.47
CA VAL A 403 13.80 18.28 -23.72
C VAL A 403 15.13 18.97 -24.02
N ARG A 404 15.74 19.61 -23.02
CA ARG A 404 17.06 20.28 -23.21
C ARG A 404 18.18 19.27 -23.44
N LEU A 405 18.12 18.12 -22.80
CA LEU A 405 19.11 17.06 -22.97
C LEU A 405 19.02 16.44 -24.36
N LEU A 406 17.80 16.18 -24.85
CA LEU A 406 17.56 15.67 -26.20
C LEU A 406 18.09 16.62 -27.27
N ASP A 407 17.78 17.93 -27.15
CA ASP A 407 18.31 18.97 -28.05
C ASP A 407 19.85 18.97 -28.06
N ARG A 408 20.48 18.86 -26.87
CA ARG A 408 21.95 18.76 -26.78
C ARG A 408 22.50 17.50 -27.43
N ILE A 409 21.85 16.35 -27.27
CA ILE A 409 22.22 15.08 -27.90
C ILE A 409 22.18 15.20 -29.43
N GLU A 410 21.08 15.72 -29.97
CA GLU A 410 20.85 15.85 -31.41
C GLU A 410 21.78 16.86 -32.09
N GLN A 411 22.24 17.89 -31.36
CA GLN A 411 23.17 18.90 -31.85
C GLN A 411 24.65 18.51 -31.68
N THR A 412 24.95 17.37 -31.08
CA THR A 412 26.33 16.95 -30.86
C THR A 412 26.99 16.60 -32.22
N GLU A 413 28.19 17.13 -32.46
CA GLU A 413 28.97 16.83 -33.66
C GLU A 413 29.19 15.32 -33.77
N GLY A 414 28.87 14.76 -34.94
CA GLY A 414 28.95 13.33 -35.20
C GLY A 414 27.73 12.51 -34.76
N TYR A 415 26.69 13.15 -34.23
CA TYR A 415 25.43 12.46 -33.93
C TYR A 415 24.76 11.95 -35.20
N TYR A 416 24.18 10.75 -35.12
CA TYR A 416 23.27 10.19 -36.12
C TYR A 416 22.19 9.36 -35.43
N GLN A 417 21.02 9.23 -36.04
CA GLN A 417 19.92 8.45 -35.49
C GLN A 417 20.32 6.98 -35.29
N GLY A 418 20.14 6.48 -34.07
CA GLY A 418 20.50 5.11 -33.67
C GLY A 418 21.94 4.95 -33.16
N ILE A 419 22.73 6.04 -33.05
CA ILE A 419 24.05 5.98 -32.42
C ILE A 419 23.91 5.39 -30.99
N PRO A 420 24.81 4.46 -30.58
CA PRO A 420 24.85 4.00 -29.21
C PRO A 420 25.13 5.15 -28.24
N ILE A 421 24.36 5.25 -27.14
CA ILE A 421 24.47 6.34 -26.17
C ILE A 421 24.89 5.77 -24.81
N ALA A 422 26.02 6.25 -24.31
CA ALA A 422 26.44 6.03 -22.94
C ALA A 422 25.99 7.20 -22.07
N LEU A 423 25.00 6.97 -21.22
CA LEU A 423 24.44 7.98 -20.33
C LEU A 423 24.37 7.46 -18.90
N VAL A 424 24.82 8.30 -17.98
CA VAL A 424 24.75 8.08 -16.53
C VAL A 424 24.01 9.21 -15.88
N GLY A 425 23.35 8.85 -14.80
CA GLY A 425 22.75 9.80 -13.87
C GLY A 425 21.26 9.54 -13.67
N VAL A 426 20.74 10.20 -12.67
CA VAL A 426 19.35 10.15 -12.26
C VAL A 426 18.69 11.50 -12.47
N ILE A 427 17.40 11.52 -12.75
CA ILE A 427 16.65 12.76 -12.95
C ILE A 427 15.36 12.70 -12.12
N GLY A 428 14.97 13.88 -11.61
CA GLY A 428 13.72 14.08 -10.91
C GLY A 428 13.85 14.11 -9.41
N TYR A 429 15.08 13.95 -8.88
CA TYR A 429 15.32 14.22 -7.46
C TYR A 429 15.23 15.72 -7.18
N ASP A 430 14.35 16.07 -6.27
CA ASP A 430 14.13 17.44 -5.83
C ASP A 430 13.77 17.49 -4.35
N GLU A 431 14.35 18.44 -3.65
CA GLU A 431 13.86 18.82 -2.34
C GLU A 431 12.63 19.71 -2.51
N PHE A 432 11.48 19.21 -2.03
CA PHE A 432 10.25 20.00 -2.02
C PHE A 432 10.11 20.76 -0.70
N PRO A 433 9.56 21.99 -0.72
CA PRO A 433 9.30 22.72 0.50
C PRO A 433 8.32 21.95 1.39
N THR A 434 8.67 21.77 2.65
CA THR A 434 7.82 21.18 3.67
C THR A 434 7.32 22.24 4.63
N THR A 435 6.16 22.01 5.24
CA THR A 435 5.59 22.86 6.29
C THR A 435 5.52 22.07 7.59
N ASP A 436 5.33 22.76 8.72
CA ASP A 436 5.12 22.12 10.02
C ASP A 436 3.86 21.23 10.04
N ILE A 437 2.89 21.51 9.16
CA ILE A 437 1.64 20.74 9.06
C ILE A 437 1.88 19.44 8.32
N THR A 438 2.59 19.47 7.20
CA THR A 438 2.86 18.30 6.37
C THR A 438 4.08 17.53 6.84
N GLY A 439 5.01 18.23 7.50
CA GLY A 439 6.25 17.67 7.98
C GLY A 439 6.99 16.92 6.87
N LYS A 440 7.54 15.80 7.24
CA LYS A 440 8.24 14.89 6.32
C LYS A 440 7.38 13.72 5.86
N VAL A 441 6.05 13.86 5.86
CA VAL A 441 5.15 12.74 5.56
C VAL A 441 5.35 12.18 4.16
N THR A 442 5.73 13.03 3.20
CA THR A 442 5.98 12.60 1.83
C THR A 442 7.31 11.87 1.66
N ASP A 443 8.25 12.00 2.58
CA ASP A 443 9.54 11.29 2.52
C ASP A 443 9.38 9.76 2.50
N GLY A 444 8.32 9.24 3.18
CA GLY A 444 7.98 7.82 3.18
C GLY A 444 7.10 7.37 2.02
N MET A 445 6.58 8.29 1.22
CA MET A 445 5.69 8.01 0.08
C MET A 445 6.51 7.73 -1.17
N ILE A 446 6.98 6.51 -1.33
CA ILE A 446 7.74 6.13 -2.53
C ILE A 446 6.97 6.49 -3.80
N GLY A 447 7.66 7.07 -4.78
CA GLY A 447 7.08 7.60 -6.01
C GLY A 447 6.48 9.00 -5.89
N LEU A 448 6.17 9.48 -4.68
CA LEU A 448 5.57 10.79 -4.40
C LEU A 448 6.50 11.72 -3.61
N SER A 449 7.58 11.20 -3.08
CA SER A 449 8.60 11.96 -2.34
C SER A 449 9.68 12.52 -3.26
N GLY A 450 10.77 13.03 -2.67
CA GLY A 450 11.93 13.55 -3.38
C GLY A 450 12.82 12.51 -4.06
N ASP A 451 12.35 11.26 -4.25
CA ASP A 451 13.05 10.24 -5.02
C ASP A 451 13.09 10.55 -6.52
N TYR A 452 13.94 9.85 -7.24
CA TYR A 452 14.14 10.08 -8.66
C TYR A 452 12.95 9.57 -9.50
N LEU A 453 12.70 10.21 -10.67
CA LEU A 453 11.79 9.69 -11.68
C LEU A 453 12.52 8.76 -12.66
N ILE A 454 13.75 9.10 -13.01
CA ILE A 454 14.60 8.32 -13.92
C ILE A 454 15.82 7.82 -13.16
N TYR A 455 15.99 6.49 -13.12
CA TYR A 455 17.08 5.81 -12.40
C TYR A 455 18.13 5.18 -13.31
N LYS A 456 17.75 4.76 -14.52
CA LYS A 456 18.59 3.94 -15.40
C LYS A 456 18.31 4.22 -16.88
N GLY A 457 19.18 3.73 -17.76
CA GLY A 457 19.07 3.92 -19.21
C GLY A 457 17.72 3.51 -19.81
N ALA A 458 17.13 2.40 -19.33
CA ALA A 458 15.80 1.96 -19.77
C ALA A 458 14.68 2.96 -19.41
N ASP A 459 14.78 3.64 -18.28
CA ASP A 459 13.82 4.66 -17.88
C ASP A 459 13.96 5.92 -18.74
N TYR A 460 15.21 6.31 -19.09
CA TYR A 460 15.47 7.37 -20.08
C TYR A 460 14.85 7.05 -21.43
N GLN A 461 15.07 5.83 -21.91
CA GLN A 461 14.51 5.37 -23.18
C GLN A 461 12.98 5.43 -23.15
N ALA A 462 12.37 4.87 -22.11
CA ALA A 462 10.93 4.88 -21.96
C ALA A 462 10.36 6.31 -21.87
N PHE A 463 11.00 7.19 -21.10
CA PHE A 463 10.58 8.59 -20.98
C PHE A 463 10.73 9.36 -22.29
N MET A 464 11.89 9.28 -22.93
CA MET A 464 12.15 9.95 -24.21
C MET A 464 11.21 9.47 -25.30
N GLN A 465 10.97 8.16 -25.39
CA GLN A 465 10.08 7.57 -26.39
C GLN A 465 8.62 7.93 -26.15
N ASN A 466 8.11 7.78 -24.93
CA ASN A 466 6.68 7.89 -24.65
C ASN A 466 6.22 9.34 -24.49
N TYR A 467 7.09 10.24 -24.00
CA TYR A 467 6.71 11.62 -23.72
C TYR A 467 7.34 12.66 -24.67
N LEU A 468 8.49 12.34 -25.30
CA LEU A 468 9.15 13.26 -26.23
C LEU A 468 9.12 12.76 -27.68
N GLY A 469 8.68 11.51 -27.93
CA GLY A 469 8.63 10.93 -29.26
C GLY A 469 10.01 10.60 -29.87
N ALA A 470 11.06 10.54 -29.04
CA ALA A 470 12.43 10.29 -29.47
C ALA A 470 12.87 8.88 -29.11
N THR A 471 13.22 8.07 -30.11
CA THR A 471 13.78 6.73 -29.91
C THR A 471 15.30 6.81 -29.91
N LEU A 472 15.91 6.65 -28.74
CA LEU A 472 17.35 6.69 -28.50
C LEU A 472 17.86 5.28 -28.19
N ASN A 473 19.13 5.00 -28.55
CA ASN A 473 19.77 3.69 -28.36
C ASN A 473 20.72 3.75 -27.15
N PHE A 474 20.18 3.65 -25.92
CA PHE A 474 21.00 3.63 -24.71
C PHE A 474 21.72 2.30 -24.54
N LEU A 475 23.01 2.35 -24.22
CA LEU A 475 23.79 1.18 -23.85
C LEU A 475 23.35 0.60 -22.49
N ASP A 476 23.60 -0.68 -22.30
CA ASP A 476 23.34 -1.34 -21.03
C ASP A 476 24.31 -0.84 -19.92
N PRO A 477 23.90 -0.94 -18.63
CA PRO A 477 24.69 -0.43 -17.52
C PRO A 477 26.10 -1.00 -17.39
N ASP A 478 26.32 -2.26 -17.78
CA ASP A 478 27.62 -2.92 -17.67
C ASP A 478 28.61 -2.30 -18.66
N THR A 479 28.17 -2.13 -19.91
CA THR A 479 28.98 -1.44 -20.96
C THR A 479 29.28 0.01 -20.60
N VAL A 480 28.29 0.71 -20.04
CA VAL A 480 28.44 2.12 -19.64
C VAL A 480 29.42 2.25 -18.48
N GLY A 481 29.45 1.27 -17.54
CA GLY A 481 30.36 1.26 -16.40
C GLY A 481 31.84 1.31 -16.78
N GLU A 482 32.24 0.69 -17.89
CA GLU A 482 33.59 0.76 -18.42
C GLU A 482 33.93 2.15 -18.98
N ILE A 483 32.93 2.82 -19.60
CA ILE A 483 33.11 4.14 -20.21
C ILE A 483 33.39 5.21 -19.16
N TYR A 484 32.80 5.12 -17.96
CA TYR A 484 32.97 6.13 -16.89
C TYR A 484 34.41 6.25 -16.39
N MET A 485 35.22 5.23 -16.57
CA MET A 485 36.60 5.22 -16.13
C MET A 485 37.55 5.76 -17.21
N THR A 486 37.04 6.09 -18.41
CA THR A 486 37.84 6.65 -19.48
C THR A 486 38.18 8.12 -19.24
N GLN A 487 39.38 8.55 -19.65
CA GLN A 487 39.80 9.94 -19.48
C GLN A 487 38.90 10.90 -20.29
N GLU A 488 38.44 10.46 -21.45
CA GLU A 488 37.53 11.19 -22.33
C GLU A 488 36.23 11.56 -21.63
N TYR A 489 35.67 10.62 -20.82
CA TYR A 489 34.45 10.89 -20.02
C TYR A 489 34.73 11.75 -18.80
N ILE A 490 35.85 11.53 -18.12
CA ILE A 490 36.23 12.30 -16.91
C ILE A 490 36.40 13.77 -17.23
N ASP A 491 37.02 14.07 -18.41
CA ASP A 491 37.30 15.45 -18.85
C ASP A 491 36.05 16.20 -19.35
N MET A 492 34.90 15.54 -19.51
CA MET A 492 33.66 16.18 -19.91
C MET A 492 33.05 17.03 -18.82
N ASP A 493 32.36 18.08 -19.22
CA ASP A 493 31.49 18.85 -18.32
C ASP A 493 30.24 18.04 -17.96
N THR A 494 29.66 18.33 -16.81
CA THR A 494 28.33 17.82 -16.47
C THR A 494 27.26 18.68 -17.14
N PHE A 495 26.24 18.05 -17.71
CA PHE A 495 25.09 18.78 -18.29
C PHE A 495 24.46 19.75 -17.25
N PRO A 496 24.19 21.01 -17.62
CA PRO A 496 24.09 21.57 -18.97
C PRO A 496 25.38 22.19 -19.52
N GLY A 497 26.55 21.85 -19.01
CA GLY A 497 27.83 22.35 -19.51
C GLY A 497 28.01 22.14 -21.03
N ALA A 498 28.81 22.98 -21.65
CA ALA A 498 28.95 22.98 -23.10
C ALA A 498 29.53 21.66 -23.65
N ASN A 499 30.48 21.05 -22.94
CA ASN A 499 31.14 19.80 -23.29
C ASN A 499 30.53 18.58 -22.57
N SER A 500 29.19 18.58 -22.35
CA SER A 500 28.50 17.50 -21.67
C SER A 500 28.13 16.33 -22.60
N THR A 501 28.32 16.48 -23.90
CA THR A 501 28.11 15.45 -24.91
C THR A 501 29.28 15.41 -25.86
N ARG A 502 29.71 14.18 -26.27
CA ARG A 502 30.81 13.98 -27.20
C ARG A 502 30.69 12.59 -27.85
N VAL A 503 31.01 12.50 -29.15
CA VAL A 503 31.14 11.22 -29.84
C VAL A 503 32.58 10.72 -29.73
N VAL A 504 32.77 9.52 -29.19
CA VAL A 504 34.07 8.83 -29.05
C VAL A 504 33.91 7.42 -29.60
N ASP A 505 34.72 7.07 -30.58
CA ASP A 505 34.73 5.74 -31.23
C ASP A 505 33.34 5.22 -31.65
N GLY A 506 32.48 6.12 -32.14
CA GLY A 506 31.12 5.79 -32.60
C GLY A 506 30.08 5.64 -31.48
N ILE A 507 30.40 5.97 -30.23
CA ILE A 507 29.50 6.01 -29.09
C ILE A 507 29.34 7.47 -28.66
N LEU A 508 28.10 7.91 -28.43
CA LEU A 508 27.79 9.22 -27.87
C LEU A 508 27.85 9.17 -26.34
N TYR A 509 28.85 9.81 -25.76
CA TYR A 509 28.96 9.98 -24.33
C TYR A 509 28.09 11.18 -23.88
N VAL A 510 27.28 10.98 -22.85
CA VAL A 510 26.42 12.00 -22.24
C VAL A 510 26.66 12.00 -20.75
N LYS A 511 27.17 13.11 -20.21
CA LYS A 511 27.48 13.25 -18.79
C LYS A 511 26.44 14.11 -18.10
N THR A 512 25.59 13.51 -17.27
CA THR A 512 24.53 14.20 -16.54
C THR A 512 24.86 14.43 -15.07
N GLU A 513 25.85 13.72 -14.52
CA GLU A 513 26.34 13.90 -13.14
C GLU A 513 27.83 13.56 -13.05
N ASN A 514 28.47 14.03 -11.98
CA ASN A 514 29.87 13.68 -11.69
C ASN A 514 29.92 12.32 -10.98
N CYS A 515 30.07 11.24 -11.72
CA CYS A 515 30.34 9.93 -11.15
C CYS A 515 31.81 9.83 -10.71
N GLY A 516 32.04 9.37 -9.49
CA GLY A 516 33.36 8.92 -9.03
C GLY A 516 34.33 9.99 -8.52
N ARG A 517 33.84 11.09 -7.97
CA ARG A 517 34.67 12.11 -7.30
C ARG A 517 34.37 12.27 -5.80
N ASP A 518 33.74 11.31 -5.15
CA ASP A 518 33.61 11.29 -3.68
C ASP A 518 34.43 10.15 -3.07
#